data_36c888d945d7cc3a18fa3f692b757133
#
_entry.id   36c888d945d7cc3a18fa3f692b757133
#
_cell.length_a   1.000
_cell.length_b   1.000
_cell.length_c   1.000
_cell.angle_alpha   90.00
_cell.angle_beta   90.00
_cell.angle_gamma   90.00
#
_symmetry.space_group_name_H-M   'P 1'
#
loop_
_entity.id
_entity.type
_entity.pdbx_description
1 polymer ?
#
loop_
_entity_poly.entity_id
_entity_poly.type
_entity_poly.pdbx_seq_one_letter_code
_entity_poly.pdbx_strand_id
1 'polypeptide(L)'
;TPDPEPNEALVYVLASEMNFNDIWAITGIPVSPFDARDADVQVTGSGGVAMIVRLGSELVAEGRLSVGDICTVYSGQSELLSPDQGLDPMAADFRIQGYERNDGSHAQFLAVQGPQLHPKLPSLSFEEAGSYGLTLGTIHRALYHTLDIEPNKRLFVEGASTGTGYDCLRSAVSSGLSVVGMVSNTERAARVQAIGGAAVDRKDPQWANAFTPVPDDPAQWAAWEQDGESFVKASEAAAGGSIDYGVS
;
A
#
# COMPACT_ATOMS: atom_id res chain seq x y z
N THR A 1 -24.01 -4.52 -16.00
CA THR A 1 -23.11 -5.47 -15.33
C THR A 1 -22.13 -5.97 -16.37
N PRO A 2 -20.82 -5.86 -16.19
CA PRO A 2 -19.87 -6.36 -17.17
C PRO A 2 -19.95 -7.89 -17.30
N ASP A 3 -19.60 -8.42 -18.45
CA ASP A 3 -19.32 -9.84 -18.63
C ASP A 3 -17.83 -10.08 -18.39
N PRO A 4 -17.43 -11.06 -17.57
CA PRO A 4 -16.02 -11.34 -17.34
C PRO A 4 -15.40 -12.01 -18.57
N GLU A 5 -14.18 -11.59 -18.91
CA GLU A 5 -13.34 -12.26 -19.89
C GLU A 5 -12.97 -13.68 -19.42
N PRO A 6 -12.42 -14.55 -20.27
CA PRO A 6 -12.09 -15.92 -19.88
C PRO A 6 -11.24 -16.06 -18.62
N ASN A 7 -10.28 -15.16 -18.39
CA ASN A 7 -9.38 -15.11 -17.25
C ASN A 7 -9.87 -14.22 -16.10
N GLU A 8 -11.11 -13.72 -16.17
CA GLU A 8 -11.70 -12.84 -15.19
C GLU A 8 -12.84 -13.49 -14.40
N ALA A 9 -13.13 -12.90 -13.25
CA ALA A 9 -14.33 -13.14 -12.47
C ALA A 9 -15.17 -11.87 -12.37
N LEU A 10 -16.49 -12.00 -12.49
CA LEU A 10 -17.43 -10.99 -12.07
C LEU A 10 -17.62 -11.14 -10.57
N VAL A 11 -17.38 -10.07 -9.82
CA VAL A 11 -17.54 -10.05 -8.36
C VAL A 11 -18.55 -8.99 -7.92
N TYR A 12 -19.26 -9.27 -6.82
CA TYR A 12 -20.12 -8.34 -6.11
C TYR A 12 -19.33 -7.74 -4.94
N VAL A 13 -19.09 -6.43 -4.94
CA VAL A 13 -18.30 -5.74 -3.94
C VAL A 13 -19.07 -5.67 -2.62
N LEU A 14 -18.47 -6.16 -1.55
CA LEU A 14 -19.02 -6.16 -0.19
C LEU A 14 -18.50 -4.99 0.64
N ALA A 15 -17.22 -4.65 0.49
CA ALA A 15 -16.60 -3.45 1.01
C ALA A 15 -15.45 -3.04 0.10
N SER A 16 -15.25 -1.74 -0.06
CA SER A 16 -14.17 -1.15 -0.85
C SER A 16 -13.31 -0.26 0.03
N GLU A 17 -12.00 -0.27 -0.20
CA GLU A 17 -11.10 0.65 0.46
C GLU A 17 -11.19 2.05 -0.13
N MET A 18 -10.75 3.04 0.66
CA MET A 18 -10.52 4.40 0.21
C MET A 18 -9.08 4.79 0.58
N ASN A 19 -8.31 5.19 -0.41
CA ASN A 19 -6.93 5.58 -0.24
C ASN A 19 -6.56 6.82 -1.08
N PHE A 20 -5.31 7.24 -1.05
CA PHE A 20 -4.90 8.43 -1.79
C PHE A 20 -4.99 8.28 -3.30
N ASN A 21 -4.92 7.07 -3.86
CA ASN A 21 -5.12 6.83 -5.29
C ASN A 21 -6.52 7.30 -5.74
N ASP A 22 -7.53 7.09 -4.91
CA ASP A 22 -8.90 7.52 -5.21
C ASP A 22 -9.02 9.04 -5.25
N ILE A 23 -8.37 9.71 -4.28
CA ILE A 23 -8.34 11.17 -4.23
C ILE A 23 -7.60 11.73 -5.44
N TRP A 24 -6.45 11.15 -5.80
CA TRP A 24 -5.68 11.55 -6.98
C TRP A 24 -6.46 11.32 -8.27
N ALA A 25 -7.16 10.19 -8.39
CA ALA A 25 -8.01 9.90 -9.54
C ALA A 25 -9.14 10.93 -9.70
N ILE A 26 -9.76 11.37 -8.59
CA ILE A 26 -10.85 12.35 -8.60
C ILE A 26 -10.33 13.76 -8.89
N THR A 27 -9.19 14.12 -8.31
CA THR A 27 -8.63 15.49 -8.42
C THR A 27 -7.76 15.70 -9.65
N GLY A 28 -7.31 14.62 -10.30
CA GLY A 28 -6.37 14.67 -11.42
C GLY A 28 -4.96 15.11 -11.03
N ILE A 29 -4.55 14.93 -9.77
CA ILE A 29 -3.24 15.33 -9.24
C ILE A 29 -2.54 14.09 -8.65
N PRO A 30 -1.26 13.83 -8.96
CA PRO A 30 -0.36 14.58 -9.85
C PRO A 30 -0.63 14.38 -11.35
N VAL A 31 -1.32 13.30 -11.72
CA VAL A 31 -1.67 12.97 -13.11
C VAL A 31 -3.13 12.58 -13.19
N SER A 32 -3.85 13.17 -14.13
CA SER A 32 -5.24 12.80 -14.37
C SER A 32 -5.34 11.42 -15.04
N PRO A 33 -6.21 10.51 -14.55
CA PRO A 33 -6.50 9.27 -15.26
C PRO A 33 -6.98 9.48 -16.70
N PHE A 34 -7.62 10.62 -16.99
CA PHE A 34 -8.10 10.98 -18.33
C PHE A 34 -6.98 11.41 -19.28
N ASP A 35 -5.83 11.90 -18.76
CA ASP A 35 -4.68 12.26 -19.60
C ASP A 35 -3.97 11.00 -20.16
N ALA A 36 -4.10 9.89 -19.47
CA ALA A 36 -3.46 8.63 -19.85
C ALA A 36 -4.35 7.74 -20.73
N ARG A 37 -5.64 8.07 -20.88
CA ARG A 37 -6.64 7.24 -21.56
C ARG A 37 -7.71 8.06 -22.24
N ASP A 38 -8.21 7.52 -23.36
CA ASP A 38 -9.46 7.97 -23.99
C ASP A 38 -10.63 7.24 -23.32
N ALA A 39 -11.15 7.82 -22.24
CA ALA A 39 -12.27 7.29 -21.48
C ALA A 39 -13.17 8.42 -20.97
N ASP A 40 -14.47 8.26 -21.14
CA ASP A 40 -15.47 9.25 -20.73
C ASP A 40 -15.83 9.17 -19.23
N VAL A 41 -15.53 8.03 -18.60
CA VAL A 41 -15.94 7.74 -17.20
C VAL A 41 -14.81 7.08 -16.44
N GLN A 42 -14.62 7.51 -15.19
CA GLN A 42 -13.74 6.89 -14.22
C GLN A 42 -14.57 6.41 -13.03
N VAL A 43 -14.49 5.11 -12.75
CA VAL A 43 -14.92 4.52 -11.48
C VAL A 43 -13.67 4.32 -10.63
N THR A 44 -13.59 4.97 -9.49
CA THR A 44 -12.46 4.86 -8.55
C THR A 44 -12.57 3.60 -7.69
N GLY A 45 -11.62 3.40 -6.76
CA GLY A 45 -11.55 2.25 -5.87
C GLY A 45 -10.48 1.26 -6.32
N SER A 46 -9.41 1.14 -5.53
CA SER A 46 -8.22 0.39 -5.90
C SER A 46 -8.15 -0.99 -5.24
N GLY A 47 -9.23 -1.49 -4.71
CA GLY A 47 -9.29 -2.79 -4.07
C GLY A 47 -10.48 -2.92 -3.13
N GLY A 48 -10.58 -4.04 -2.43
CA GLY A 48 -11.70 -4.29 -1.55
C GLY A 48 -11.87 -5.75 -1.19
N VAL A 49 -13.05 -6.10 -0.70
CA VAL A 49 -13.50 -7.47 -0.51
C VAL A 49 -14.78 -7.70 -1.31
N ALA A 50 -14.85 -8.82 -1.99
CA ALA A 50 -15.95 -9.11 -2.89
C ALA A 50 -16.32 -10.60 -2.89
N MET A 51 -17.56 -10.91 -3.30
CA MET A 51 -18.05 -12.26 -3.52
C MET A 51 -18.05 -12.58 -5.02
N ILE A 52 -17.53 -13.72 -5.39
CA ILE A 52 -17.55 -14.18 -6.79
C ILE A 52 -18.98 -14.51 -7.21
N VAL A 53 -19.45 -13.89 -8.27
CA VAL A 53 -20.79 -14.09 -8.83
C VAL A 53 -20.76 -14.97 -10.08
N ARG A 54 -19.72 -14.81 -10.91
CA ARG A 54 -19.51 -15.58 -12.13
C ARG A 54 -18.01 -15.68 -12.44
N LEU A 55 -17.61 -16.80 -13.03
CA LEU A 55 -16.24 -17.04 -13.46
C LEU A 55 -16.17 -17.11 -14.99
N GLY A 56 -15.11 -16.57 -15.54
CA GLY A 56 -14.73 -16.80 -16.93
C GLY A 56 -14.28 -18.25 -17.16
N SER A 57 -14.24 -18.67 -18.40
CA SER A 57 -14.03 -20.07 -18.76
C SER A 57 -12.67 -20.63 -18.34
N GLU A 58 -11.62 -19.82 -18.34
CA GLU A 58 -10.29 -20.23 -17.89
C GLU A 58 -10.24 -20.46 -16.39
N LEU A 59 -10.86 -19.58 -15.59
CA LEU A 59 -10.93 -19.73 -14.14
C LEU A 59 -11.78 -20.94 -13.71
N VAL A 60 -12.84 -21.24 -14.49
CA VAL A 60 -13.61 -22.49 -14.30
C VAL A 60 -12.73 -23.72 -14.55
N ALA A 61 -11.92 -23.71 -15.60
CA ALA A 61 -11.01 -24.81 -15.93
C ALA A 61 -9.88 -24.97 -14.93
N GLU A 62 -9.35 -23.86 -14.38
CA GLU A 62 -8.35 -23.84 -13.32
C GLU A 62 -8.86 -24.47 -12.01
N GLY A 63 -10.12 -24.25 -11.66
CA GLY A 63 -10.78 -24.87 -10.50
C GLY A 63 -10.31 -24.34 -9.12
N ARG A 64 -9.54 -23.27 -9.05
CA ARG A 64 -9.06 -22.66 -7.81
C ARG A 64 -10.13 -21.83 -7.11
N LEU A 65 -11.02 -21.21 -7.86
CA LEU A 65 -12.08 -20.30 -7.43
C LEU A 65 -13.45 -20.89 -7.70
N SER A 66 -14.42 -20.54 -6.86
CA SER A 66 -15.82 -20.96 -6.99
C SER A 66 -16.78 -19.76 -6.86
N VAL A 67 -17.94 -19.86 -7.52
CA VAL A 67 -19.02 -18.91 -7.30
C VAL A 67 -19.47 -18.98 -5.84
N GLY A 68 -19.57 -17.83 -5.18
CA GLY A 68 -19.86 -17.68 -3.75
C GLY A 68 -18.62 -17.53 -2.87
N ASP A 69 -17.42 -17.75 -3.38
CA ASP A 69 -16.19 -17.47 -2.64
C ASP A 69 -16.08 -15.99 -2.32
N ILE A 70 -15.62 -15.68 -1.11
CA ILE A 70 -15.35 -14.32 -0.66
C ILE A 70 -13.85 -14.09 -0.69
N CYS A 71 -13.43 -13.12 -1.48
CA CYS A 71 -12.04 -12.82 -1.73
C CYS A 71 -11.72 -11.35 -1.42
N THR A 72 -10.52 -11.10 -0.92
CA THR A 72 -9.89 -9.79 -1.00
C THR A 72 -9.43 -9.57 -2.44
N VAL A 73 -9.69 -8.39 -2.97
CA VAL A 73 -9.32 -7.98 -4.32
C VAL A 73 -8.04 -7.16 -4.26
N TYR A 74 -6.97 -7.66 -4.87
CA TYR A 74 -5.74 -6.89 -5.08
C TYR A 74 -5.92 -5.93 -6.25
N SER A 75 -5.39 -4.72 -6.14
CA SER A 75 -5.63 -3.65 -7.11
C SER A 75 -4.84 -3.75 -8.41
N GLY A 76 -3.75 -4.49 -8.41
CA GLY A 76 -2.86 -4.59 -9.57
C GLY A 76 -3.39 -5.52 -10.65
N GLN A 77 -3.28 -5.10 -11.91
CA GLN A 77 -3.62 -5.87 -13.12
C GLN A 77 -2.46 -5.87 -14.11
N SER A 78 -2.31 -6.98 -14.86
CA SER A 78 -1.38 -7.10 -15.96
C SER A 78 -1.87 -8.18 -16.93
N GLU A 79 -1.70 -7.96 -18.22
CA GLU A 79 -1.91 -9.00 -19.24
C GLU A 79 -0.66 -9.89 -19.40
N LEU A 80 0.49 -9.40 -18.93
CA LEU A 80 1.77 -10.12 -18.95
C LEU A 80 1.91 -10.96 -17.66
N LEU A 81 0.99 -11.90 -17.45
CA LEU A 81 1.06 -12.80 -16.31
C LEU A 81 2.19 -13.81 -16.52
N SER A 82 3.09 -13.89 -15.54
CA SER A 82 4.02 -15.02 -15.46
C SER A 82 3.27 -16.24 -14.90
N PRO A 83 3.25 -17.39 -15.59
CA PRO A 83 2.61 -18.59 -15.10
C PRO A 83 3.08 -19.03 -13.71
N ASP A 84 4.36 -18.74 -13.39
CA ASP A 84 5.01 -19.16 -12.16
C ASP A 84 5.03 -18.07 -11.06
N GLN A 85 4.82 -16.81 -11.42
CA GLN A 85 5.00 -15.65 -10.52
C GLN A 85 3.73 -14.83 -10.29
N GLY A 86 2.64 -15.13 -11.00
CA GLY A 86 1.41 -14.36 -10.91
C GLY A 86 1.57 -12.91 -11.40
N LEU A 87 0.92 -11.96 -10.73
CA LEU A 87 1.01 -10.55 -11.05
C LEU A 87 2.39 -9.97 -10.67
N ASP A 88 3.14 -9.51 -11.66
CA ASP A 88 4.39 -8.78 -11.45
C ASP A 88 4.12 -7.26 -11.50
N PRO A 89 4.24 -6.54 -10.38
CA PRO A 89 4.05 -5.08 -10.35
C PRO A 89 5.13 -4.30 -11.12
N MET A 90 6.16 -4.98 -11.62
CA MET A 90 7.18 -4.40 -12.51
C MET A 90 6.92 -4.69 -14.00
N ALA A 91 5.84 -5.40 -14.33
CA ALA A 91 5.46 -5.62 -15.72
C ALA A 91 5.17 -4.28 -16.43
N ALA A 92 5.56 -4.17 -17.69
CA ALA A 92 5.44 -2.93 -18.46
C ALA A 92 3.99 -2.46 -18.65
N ASP A 93 3.04 -3.38 -18.58
CA ASP A 93 1.61 -3.13 -18.71
C ASP A 93 0.87 -3.14 -17.36
N PHE A 94 1.59 -3.20 -16.23
CA PHE A 94 0.97 -3.17 -14.90
C PHE A 94 0.14 -1.89 -14.71
N ARG A 95 -1.08 -2.05 -14.23
CA ARG A 95 -2.05 -0.96 -14.00
C ARG A 95 -2.76 -1.17 -12.66
N ILE A 96 -3.05 -0.08 -11.99
CA ILE A 96 -3.86 -0.07 -10.78
C ILE A 96 -5.34 0.10 -11.18
N GLN A 97 -6.17 -0.80 -10.72
CA GLN A 97 -7.60 -0.75 -10.88
C GLN A 97 -8.18 0.48 -10.19
N GLY A 98 -9.10 1.18 -10.83
CA GLY A 98 -9.69 2.41 -10.30
C GLY A 98 -8.80 3.66 -10.41
N TYR A 99 -7.57 3.53 -10.90
CA TYR A 99 -6.67 4.65 -11.18
C TYR A 99 -6.19 4.65 -12.64
N GLU A 100 -5.25 3.77 -13.02
CA GLU A 100 -4.85 3.62 -14.44
C GLU A 100 -5.86 2.79 -15.25
N ARG A 101 -6.74 2.07 -14.59
CA ARG A 101 -7.95 1.46 -15.16
C ARG A 101 -9.18 2.21 -14.71
N ASN A 102 -10.21 2.29 -15.58
CA ASN A 102 -11.44 3.05 -15.31
C ASN A 102 -12.53 2.25 -14.58
N ASP A 103 -12.28 1.03 -14.20
CA ASP A 103 -13.20 0.06 -13.63
C ASP A 103 -12.84 -0.26 -12.16
N GLY A 104 -13.01 0.70 -11.29
CA GLY A 104 -12.67 0.57 -9.88
C GLY A 104 -13.74 -0.10 -9.01
N SER A 105 -13.34 -0.38 -7.76
CA SER A 105 -14.17 -1.09 -6.78
C SER A 105 -15.26 -0.23 -6.10
N HIS A 106 -15.35 1.07 -6.37
CA HIS A 106 -16.46 1.90 -5.91
C HIS A 106 -17.72 1.68 -6.78
N ALA A 107 -18.02 0.42 -7.03
CA ALA A 107 -19.17 -0.07 -7.81
C ALA A 107 -19.79 -1.30 -7.14
N GLN A 108 -21.01 -1.66 -7.49
CA GLN A 108 -21.63 -2.89 -6.98
C GLN A 108 -20.99 -4.14 -7.59
N PHE A 109 -20.63 -4.07 -8.87
CA PHE A 109 -20.06 -5.18 -9.62
C PHE A 109 -18.77 -4.75 -10.29
N LEU A 110 -17.83 -5.66 -10.33
CA LEU A 110 -16.50 -5.43 -10.84
C LEU A 110 -16.03 -6.69 -11.59
N ALA A 111 -15.36 -6.52 -12.73
CA ALA A 111 -14.62 -7.61 -13.38
C ALA A 111 -13.16 -7.52 -12.94
N VAL A 112 -12.61 -8.65 -12.48
CA VAL A 112 -11.24 -8.74 -11.96
C VAL A 112 -10.55 -9.99 -12.47
N GLN A 113 -9.26 -9.90 -12.75
CA GLN A 113 -8.45 -11.05 -13.15
C GLN A 113 -8.32 -12.06 -12.01
N GLY A 114 -8.25 -13.36 -12.34
CA GLY A 114 -8.10 -14.43 -11.34
C GLY A 114 -6.97 -14.20 -10.33
N PRO A 115 -5.76 -13.79 -10.74
CA PRO A 115 -4.65 -13.50 -9.83
C PRO A 115 -4.89 -12.36 -8.83
N GLN A 116 -5.85 -11.46 -9.06
CA GLN A 116 -6.24 -10.43 -8.10
C GLN A 116 -7.04 -10.97 -6.92
N LEU A 117 -7.59 -12.18 -7.03
CA LEU A 117 -8.50 -12.74 -6.05
C LEU A 117 -7.77 -13.63 -5.04
N HIS A 118 -7.72 -13.19 -3.81
CA HIS A 118 -7.14 -13.92 -2.69
C HIS A 118 -8.23 -14.28 -1.68
N PRO A 119 -8.31 -15.52 -1.18
CA PRO A 119 -9.30 -15.90 -0.19
C PRO A 119 -9.29 -14.95 1.01
N LYS A 120 -10.45 -14.42 1.39
CA LYS A 120 -10.57 -13.61 2.59
C LYS A 120 -10.20 -14.42 3.83
N LEU A 121 -9.35 -13.87 4.69
CA LEU A 121 -9.04 -14.50 5.98
C LEU A 121 -10.31 -14.57 6.85
N PRO A 122 -10.66 -15.75 7.41
CA PRO A 122 -11.88 -15.93 8.20
C PRO A 122 -11.94 -15.02 9.44
N SER A 123 -10.79 -14.67 10.01
CA SER A 123 -10.65 -13.83 11.20
C SER A 123 -10.96 -12.36 11.00
N LEU A 124 -11.01 -11.87 9.76
CA LEU A 124 -11.24 -10.47 9.46
C LEU A 124 -12.72 -10.22 9.14
N SER A 125 -13.24 -9.05 9.51
CA SER A 125 -14.53 -8.55 9.00
C SER A 125 -14.42 -8.23 7.50
N PHE A 126 -15.51 -7.85 6.86
CA PHE A 126 -15.46 -7.43 5.45
C PHE A 126 -14.73 -6.09 5.31
N GLU A 127 -14.98 -5.16 6.22
CA GLU A 127 -14.36 -3.85 6.25
C GLU A 127 -12.84 -3.97 6.48
N GLU A 128 -12.41 -4.81 7.42
CA GLU A 128 -10.99 -5.08 7.64
C GLU A 128 -10.34 -5.72 6.42
N ALA A 129 -10.98 -6.76 5.86
CA ALA A 129 -10.45 -7.45 4.68
C ALA A 129 -10.45 -6.57 3.43
N GLY A 130 -11.37 -5.61 3.34
CA GLY A 130 -11.47 -4.67 2.23
C GLY A 130 -10.52 -3.49 2.30
N SER A 131 -9.82 -3.26 3.43
CA SER A 131 -9.06 -2.03 3.68
C SER A 131 -7.54 -2.18 3.56
N TYR A 132 -7.01 -3.35 3.25
CA TYR A 132 -5.55 -3.58 3.27
C TYR A 132 -4.96 -4.05 1.94
N GLY A 133 -5.77 -4.35 0.94
CA GLY A 133 -5.30 -4.99 -0.29
C GLY A 133 -4.17 -4.22 -0.97
N LEU A 134 -4.33 -2.93 -1.18
CA LEU A 134 -3.34 -2.06 -1.78
C LEU A 134 -2.15 -1.78 -0.84
N THR A 135 -2.44 -1.31 0.36
CA THR A 135 -1.40 -0.82 1.30
C THR A 135 -0.53 -1.96 1.80
N LEU A 136 -1.13 -3.07 2.21
CA LEU A 136 -0.37 -4.23 2.69
C LEU A 136 0.41 -4.90 1.57
N GLY A 137 -0.15 -5.00 0.35
CA GLY A 137 0.56 -5.53 -0.82
C GLY A 137 1.81 -4.70 -1.15
N THR A 138 1.68 -3.38 -1.12
CA THR A 138 2.80 -2.44 -1.31
C THR A 138 3.89 -2.65 -0.26
N ILE A 139 3.49 -2.72 1.01
CA ILE A 139 4.43 -2.89 2.12
C ILE A 139 5.06 -4.26 2.15
N HIS A 140 4.31 -5.31 1.84
CA HIS A 140 4.87 -6.66 1.72
C HIS A 140 6.02 -6.69 0.71
N ARG A 141 5.81 -6.09 -0.47
CA ARG A 141 6.88 -5.98 -1.46
C ARG A 141 8.06 -5.16 -0.94
N ALA A 142 7.82 -3.99 -0.34
CA ALA A 142 8.87 -3.12 0.17
C ALA A 142 9.73 -3.83 1.23
N LEU A 143 9.11 -4.45 2.22
CA LEU A 143 9.83 -5.08 3.33
C LEU A 143 10.53 -6.38 2.95
N TYR A 144 9.82 -7.30 2.27
CA TYR A 144 10.28 -8.67 2.09
C TYR A 144 10.97 -8.93 0.74
N HIS A 145 10.71 -8.09 -0.28
CA HIS A 145 11.31 -8.28 -1.61
C HIS A 145 12.35 -7.21 -1.96
N THR A 146 12.18 -5.98 -1.47
CA THR A 146 13.09 -4.88 -1.79
C THR A 146 14.14 -4.69 -0.71
N LEU A 147 13.72 -4.59 0.56
CA LEU A 147 14.63 -4.41 1.69
C LEU A 147 15.20 -5.73 2.22
N ASP A 148 14.50 -6.86 1.97
CA ASP A 148 14.86 -8.19 2.48
C ASP A 148 15.13 -8.14 3.99
N ILE A 149 14.13 -7.68 4.74
CA ILE A 149 14.29 -7.38 6.17
C ILE A 149 14.63 -8.60 7.00
N GLU A 150 15.51 -8.42 7.98
CA GLU A 150 15.93 -9.46 8.93
C GLU A 150 15.45 -9.15 10.35
N PRO A 151 15.08 -10.15 11.16
CA PRO A 151 14.76 -9.96 12.57
C PRO A 151 15.92 -9.31 13.36
N ASN A 152 15.60 -8.60 14.42
CA ASN A 152 16.52 -7.88 15.29
C ASN A 152 17.25 -6.68 14.63
N LYS A 153 16.84 -6.28 13.45
CA LYS A 153 17.26 -5.06 12.78
C LYS A 153 16.36 -3.88 13.17
N ARG A 154 16.76 -2.68 12.77
CA ARG A 154 16.09 -1.42 13.10
C ARG A 154 15.57 -0.76 11.84
N LEU A 155 14.28 -0.40 11.86
CA LEU A 155 13.60 0.23 10.75
C LEU A 155 13.09 1.62 11.15
N PHE A 156 13.36 2.62 10.33
CA PHE A 156 12.69 3.92 10.38
C PHE A 156 11.54 3.96 9.38
N VAL A 157 10.37 4.45 9.83
CA VAL A 157 9.17 4.59 8.99
C VAL A 157 8.71 6.04 8.99
N GLU A 158 8.79 6.69 7.83
CA GLU A 158 8.18 7.98 7.60
C GLU A 158 6.67 7.83 7.46
N GLY A 159 5.91 8.81 7.97
CA GLY A 159 4.45 8.75 7.91
C GLY A 159 3.83 7.54 8.62
N ALA A 160 4.45 7.04 9.68
CA ALA A 160 4.11 5.81 10.41
C ALA A 160 2.65 5.72 10.92
N SER A 161 1.91 6.81 10.91
CA SER A 161 0.49 6.88 11.30
C SER A 161 -0.47 7.01 10.11
N THR A 162 0.02 6.97 8.87
CA THR A 162 -0.81 6.88 7.64
C THR A 162 -1.21 5.43 7.39
N GLY A 163 -2.08 5.16 6.42
CA GLY A 163 -2.49 3.79 6.07
C GLY A 163 -1.27 2.91 5.78
N THR A 164 -0.52 3.23 4.73
CA THR A 164 0.68 2.46 4.30
C THR A 164 1.76 2.42 5.38
N GLY A 165 2.07 3.58 6.02
CA GLY A 165 3.08 3.63 7.08
C GLY A 165 2.71 2.81 8.31
N TYR A 166 1.42 2.77 8.67
CA TYR A 166 0.93 1.96 9.79
C TYR A 166 1.01 0.46 9.49
N ASP A 167 0.67 0.03 8.28
CA ASP A 167 0.81 -1.36 7.86
C ASP A 167 2.30 -1.77 7.80
N CYS A 168 3.18 -0.87 7.34
CA CYS A 168 4.63 -1.06 7.38
C CYS A 168 5.12 -1.32 8.81
N LEU A 169 4.74 -0.44 9.73
CA LEU A 169 5.15 -0.53 11.12
C LEU A 169 4.65 -1.84 11.76
N ARG A 170 3.37 -2.21 11.58
CA ARG A 170 2.80 -3.46 12.08
C ARG A 170 3.53 -4.68 11.52
N SER A 171 3.76 -4.72 10.23
CA SER A 171 4.44 -5.84 9.55
C SER A 171 5.87 -6.00 10.05
N ALA A 172 6.61 -4.90 10.17
CA ALA A 172 7.98 -4.92 10.64
C ALA A 172 8.10 -5.35 12.12
N VAL A 173 7.24 -4.82 13.00
CA VAL A 173 7.18 -5.25 14.42
C VAL A 173 6.86 -6.75 14.51
N SER A 174 5.87 -7.23 13.74
CA SER A 174 5.52 -8.65 13.69
C SER A 174 6.65 -9.54 13.16
N SER A 175 7.55 -8.98 12.35
CA SER A 175 8.74 -9.65 11.83
C SER A 175 9.95 -9.56 12.77
N GLY A 176 9.79 -8.99 13.97
CA GLY A 176 10.83 -8.93 14.99
C GLY A 176 11.83 -7.79 14.84
N LEU A 177 11.47 -6.72 14.12
CA LEU A 177 12.30 -5.51 14.03
C LEU A 177 12.00 -4.55 15.18
N SER A 178 13.02 -3.76 15.57
CA SER A 178 12.81 -2.55 16.36
C SER A 178 12.43 -1.42 15.41
N VAL A 179 11.22 -0.86 15.57
CA VAL A 179 10.70 0.14 14.62
C VAL A 179 10.54 1.49 15.29
N VAL A 180 11.01 2.54 14.64
CA VAL A 180 10.73 3.93 15.01
C VAL A 180 9.93 4.61 13.91
N GLY A 181 8.79 5.16 14.27
CA GLY A 181 7.90 5.87 13.37
C GLY A 181 7.99 7.39 13.53
N MET A 182 8.16 8.10 12.41
CA MET A 182 8.02 9.55 12.40
C MET A 182 6.52 9.93 12.41
N VAL A 183 6.15 10.77 13.34
CA VAL A 183 4.77 11.24 13.54
C VAL A 183 4.70 12.77 13.62
N SER A 184 3.52 13.35 13.78
CA SER A 184 3.33 14.80 13.81
C SER A 184 2.53 15.32 15.00
N ASN A 185 2.19 14.45 15.96
CA ASN A 185 1.53 14.80 17.20
C ASN A 185 1.47 13.60 18.17
N THR A 186 1.10 13.88 19.42
CA THR A 186 1.04 12.91 20.52
C THR A 186 0.02 11.78 20.30
N GLU A 187 -1.14 12.07 19.68
CA GLU A 187 -2.15 11.03 19.39
C GLU A 187 -1.58 9.99 18.43
N ARG A 188 -0.91 10.44 17.37
CA ARG A 188 -0.25 9.57 16.39
C ARG A 188 0.91 8.78 17.01
N ALA A 189 1.66 9.40 17.92
CA ALA A 189 2.69 8.73 18.70
C ALA A 189 2.12 7.57 19.53
N ALA A 190 1.00 7.79 20.22
CA ALA A 190 0.32 6.77 21.00
C ALA A 190 -0.13 5.58 20.13
N ARG A 191 -0.59 5.81 18.90
CA ARG A 191 -0.96 4.74 17.95
C ARG A 191 0.24 3.88 17.56
N VAL A 192 1.39 4.50 17.28
CA VAL A 192 2.64 3.79 16.96
C VAL A 192 3.11 2.97 18.15
N GLN A 193 3.06 3.53 19.35
CA GLN A 193 3.47 2.86 20.59
C GLN A 193 2.56 1.68 20.96
N ALA A 194 1.25 1.79 20.68
CA ALA A 194 0.28 0.72 20.96
C ALA A 194 0.57 -0.59 20.22
N ILE A 195 1.31 -0.55 19.11
CA ILE A 195 1.72 -1.73 18.33
C ILE A 195 3.19 -2.10 18.54
N GLY A 196 3.85 -1.51 19.54
CA GLY A 196 5.21 -1.87 19.93
C GLY A 196 6.32 -1.08 19.21
N GLY A 197 5.98 -0.06 18.42
CA GLY A 197 6.95 0.85 17.82
C GLY A 197 7.34 1.99 18.77
N ALA A 198 8.51 2.59 18.57
CA ALA A 198 8.86 3.88 19.14
C ALA A 198 8.39 5.02 18.19
N ALA A 199 8.24 6.23 18.72
CA ALA A 199 7.78 7.36 17.93
C ALA A 199 8.64 8.59 18.15
N VAL A 200 8.93 9.33 17.06
CA VAL A 200 9.60 10.63 17.10
C VAL A 200 8.69 11.65 16.42
N ASP A 201 8.36 12.73 17.15
CA ASP A 201 7.50 13.79 16.61
C ASP A 201 8.33 14.77 15.77
N ARG A 202 8.09 14.81 14.45
CA ARG A 202 8.79 15.72 13.53
C ARG A 202 8.56 17.21 13.80
N LYS A 203 7.55 17.55 14.61
CA LYS A 203 7.21 18.93 14.97
C LYS A 203 7.87 19.40 16.27
N ASP A 204 8.68 18.56 16.90
CA ASP A 204 9.43 18.99 18.09
C ASP A 204 10.38 20.14 17.72
N PRO A 205 10.35 21.28 18.46
CA PRO A 205 11.16 22.45 18.16
C PRO A 205 12.67 22.22 18.10
N GLN A 206 13.17 21.17 18.75
CA GLN A 206 14.61 20.88 18.78
C GLN A 206 15.23 20.55 17.42
N TRP A 207 14.40 20.15 16.42
CA TRP A 207 14.82 19.86 15.05
C TRP A 207 14.02 20.61 13.99
N ALA A 208 13.56 21.80 14.31
CA ALA A 208 12.76 22.62 13.38
C ALA A 208 13.43 22.84 12.02
N ASN A 209 14.77 22.85 11.96
CA ASN A 209 15.54 23.03 10.74
C ASN A 209 15.82 21.70 9.98
N ALA A 210 15.61 20.55 10.60
CA ALA A 210 15.91 19.24 9.99
C ALA A 210 15.04 18.89 8.78
N PHE A 211 13.91 19.56 8.59
CA PHE A 211 12.94 19.28 7.53
C PHE A 211 12.86 20.39 6.47
N THR A 212 13.97 21.06 6.21
CA THR A 212 14.08 22.00 5.10
C THR A 212 14.30 21.24 3.78
N PRO A 213 13.86 21.81 2.65
CA PRO A 213 14.15 21.22 1.34
C PRO A 213 15.66 21.03 1.13
N VAL A 214 16.01 19.96 0.41
CA VAL A 214 17.41 19.74 0.00
C VAL A 214 17.88 20.93 -0.83
N PRO A 215 18.99 21.59 -0.50
CA PRO A 215 19.49 22.70 -1.30
C PRO A 215 19.90 22.27 -2.70
N ASP A 216 19.59 23.09 -3.69
CA ASP A 216 20.04 22.87 -5.07
C ASP A 216 21.57 22.98 -5.23
N ASP A 217 22.20 23.82 -4.39
CA ASP A 217 23.65 24.00 -4.40
C ASP A 217 24.35 22.94 -3.51
N PRO A 218 25.18 22.04 -4.11
CA PRO A 218 25.92 21.03 -3.38
C PRO A 218 26.83 21.58 -2.27
N ALA A 219 27.28 22.84 -2.38
CA ALA A 219 28.10 23.47 -1.34
C ALA A 219 27.35 23.67 0.00
N GLN A 220 26.02 23.62 -0.02
CA GLN A 220 25.16 23.77 1.17
C GLN A 220 24.76 22.42 1.80
N TRP A 221 25.03 21.30 1.16
CA TRP A 221 24.59 19.97 1.63
C TRP A 221 25.16 19.62 3.02
N ALA A 222 26.43 19.91 3.24
CA ALA A 222 27.05 19.59 4.56
C ALA A 222 26.38 20.33 5.73
N ALA A 223 25.96 21.59 5.53
CA ALA A 223 25.22 22.35 6.51
C ALA A 223 23.79 21.81 6.69
N TRP A 224 23.14 21.47 5.59
CA TRP A 224 21.81 20.86 5.61
C TRP A 224 21.78 19.49 6.29
N GLU A 225 22.78 18.63 6.04
CA GLU A 225 22.94 17.36 6.73
C GLU A 225 23.16 17.55 8.23
N GLN A 226 23.97 18.55 8.63
CA GLN A 226 24.22 18.89 10.02
C GLN A 226 22.93 19.32 10.75
N ASP A 227 22.06 20.07 10.10
CA ASP A 227 20.75 20.44 10.66
C ASP A 227 19.86 19.22 10.93
N GLY A 228 20.00 18.14 10.14
CA GLY A 228 19.30 16.86 10.31
C GLY A 228 19.84 15.96 11.42
N GLU A 229 21.11 16.13 11.84
CA GLU A 229 21.78 15.21 12.78
C GLU A 229 21.03 14.98 14.09
N SER A 230 20.42 16.03 14.66
CA SER A 230 19.70 15.92 15.93
C SER A 230 18.49 15.00 15.83
N PHE A 231 17.77 15.06 14.71
CA PHE A 231 16.63 14.19 14.42
C PHE A 231 17.08 12.74 14.21
N VAL A 232 18.17 12.53 13.45
CA VAL A 232 18.76 11.20 13.24
C VAL A 232 19.14 10.56 14.57
N LYS A 233 19.89 11.28 15.41
CA LYS A 233 20.31 10.81 16.74
C LYS A 233 19.11 10.47 17.64
N ALA A 234 18.06 11.27 17.63
CA ALA A 234 16.85 10.99 18.37
C ALA A 234 16.12 9.73 17.85
N SER A 235 16.08 9.55 16.53
CA SER A 235 15.48 8.38 15.91
C SER A 235 16.26 7.10 16.22
N GLU A 236 17.59 7.15 16.15
CA GLU A 236 18.46 6.03 16.51
C GLU A 236 18.36 5.68 18.01
N ALA A 237 18.31 6.68 18.88
CA ALA A 237 18.10 6.46 20.31
C ALA A 237 16.75 5.79 20.58
N ALA A 238 15.69 6.22 19.91
CA ALA A 238 14.37 5.63 20.03
C ALA A 238 14.30 4.20 19.47
N ALA A 239 15.08 3.89 18.42
CA ALA A 239 15.21 2.56 17.83
C ALA A 239 16.11 1.63 18.66
N GLY A 240 16.89 2.16 19.64
CA GLY A 240 17.86 1.42 20.42
C GLY A 240 19.21 1.18 19.73
N GLY A 241 19.56 2.00 18.74
CA GLY A 241 20.83 1.95 17.98
C GLY A 241 20.67 2.42 16.55
N SER A 242 21.75 2.31 15.76
CA SER A 242 21.75 2.76 14.36
C SER A 242 20.68 2.08 13.53
N ILE A 243 20.06 2.83 12.63
CA ILE A 243 18.98 2.37 11.76
C ILE A 243 19.57 1.59 10.59
N ASP A 244 19.05 0.38 10.36
CA ASP A 244 19.48 -0.50 9.28
C ASP A 244 18.67 -0.27 7.99
N TYR A 245 17.39 0.10 8.12
CA TYR A 245 16.44 0.26 7.01
C TYR A 245 15.61 1.53 7.15
N GLY A 246 15.16 2.08 6.01
CA GLY A 246 14.22 3.21 5.97
C GLY A 246 13.11 2.99 4.95
N VAL A 247 11.89 3.40 5.30
CA VAL A 247 10.72 3.45 4.41
C VAL A 247 10.09 4.85 4.51
N SER A 248 9.94 5.50 3.35
CA SER A 248 9.32 6.84 3.21
C SER A 248 8.21 6.84 2.18
#